data_b214900ad0ea3daf35c63c259d351bcf
#
_entry.id   b214900ad0ea3daf35c63c259d351bcf
#
_cell.length_a   1.000
_cell.length_b   1.000
_cell.length_c   1.000
_cell.angle_alpha   90.00
_cell.angle_beta   90.00
_cell.angle_gamma   90.00
#
_symmetry.space_group_name_H-M   'P 1'
#
loop_
_entity.id
_entity.type
_entity.pdbx_description
1 polymer ?
#
loop_
_entity_poly.entity_id
_entity_poly.type
_entity_poly.pdbx_seq_one_letter_code
_entity_poly.pdbx_strand_id
1 'polypeptide(L)'
;MAHDDKLERSVEVHSAWGTFEWLIHDAFEQGYRVGIMSNSDGHKGRPGASHPGATSFGSYGGLTCMLAPELTRSGIMDSLKSRHHYGTTGCRMYLNTNVKFDNPAKKFAEDPNLGPTSFELVSEAIMGDILSCKDDSVLFSIEVNGSSPIERIEIRNGLQTLETFRPFGAHSLGKRIRVIWEGSEYRGRGRETHWDGSAVLLNNSFVRAEPINRYNISKPFEQTSSKKLEW
;
A
#
# COMPACT_ATOMS: atom_id res chain seq x y z
N MET A 1 3.68 14.53 -19.56
CA MET A 1 4.37 13.23 -19.71
C MET A 1 3.43 12.35 -20.51
N ALA A 2 3.89 11.69 -21.56
CA ALA A 2 3.04 10.79 -22.34
C ALA A 2 2.88 9.48 -21.55
N HIS A 3 1.64 9.04 -21.34
CA HIS A 3 1.30 7.77 -20.73
C HIS A 3 0.68 6.86 -21.79
N ASP A 4 1.15 5.62 -21.86
CA ASP A 4 0.60 4.58 -22.75
C ASP A 4 0.03 3.46 -21.87
N ASP A 5 -1.29 3.38 -21.79
CA ASP A 5 -2.01 2.42 -20.95
C ASP A 5 -1.85 0.95 -21.39
N LYS A 6 -1.36 0.70 -22.60
CA LYS A 6 -1.04 -0.65 -23.07
C LYS A 6 0.31 -1.14 -22.59
N LEU A 7 1.24 -0.22 -22.34
CA LEU A 7 2.60 -0.51 -21.90
C LEU A 7 2.78 -0.26 -20.41
N GLU A 8 2.23 0.83 -19.89
CA GLU A 8 2.40 1.30 -18.51
C GLU A 8 1.19 0.92 -17.65
N ARG A 9 0.99 -0.39 -17.46
CA ARG A 9 -0.16 -0.93 -16.74
C ARG A 9 -0.14 -0.68 -15.24
N SER A 10 1.03 -0.46 -14.66
CA SER A 10 1.20 -0.40 -13.21
C SER A 10 2.33 0.51 -12.80
N VAL A 11 2.24 1.03 -11.57
CA VAL A 11 3.26 1.86 -10.92
C VAL A 11 3.81 1.11 -9.71
N GLU A 12 5.13 0.99 -9.65
CA GLU A 12 5.81 0.47 -8.47
C GLU A 12 5.95 1.58 -7.42
N VAL A 13 5.34 1.37 -6.26
CA VAL A 13 5.28 2.37 -5.20
C VAL A 13 6.15 2.05 -4.00
N HIS A 14 6.58 0.80 -3.89
CA HIS A 14 7.42 0.38 -2.77
C HIS A 14 8.49 -0.62 -3.22
N SER A 15 9.71 -0.40 -2.73
CA SER A 15 10.85 -1.26 -2.94
C SER A 15 11.78 -1.25 -1.72
N ALA A 16 12.97 -1.83 -1.83
CA ALA A 16 14.01 -1.74 -0.80
C ALA A 16 14.50 -0.30 -0.52
N TRP A 17 14.17 0.65 -1.38
CA TRP A 17 14.43 2.09 -1.18
C TRP A 17 13.44 2.75 -0.22
N GLY A 18 12.22 2.23 -0.12
CA GLY A 18 11.13 2.79 0.68
C GLY A 18 9.81 2.82 -0.07
N THR A 19 8.86 3.56 0.49
CA THR A 19 7.51 3.74 -0.08
C THR A 19 7.37 5.13 -0.68
N PHE A 20 6.93 5.20 -1.93
CA PHE A 20 6.82 6.42 -2.72
C PHE A 20 5.39 6.65 -3.19
N GLU A 21 4.49 6.89 -2.26
CA GLU A 21 3.05 7.08 -2.54
C GLU A 21 2.79 8.27 -3.48
N TRP A 22 3.68 9.25 -3.51
CA TRP A 22 3.56 10.39 -4.42
C TRP A 22 3.49 10.01 -5.90
N LEU A 23 4.05 8.83 -6.27
CA LEU A 23 3.94 8.31 -7.65
C LEU A 23 2.49 7.98 -8.00
N ILE A 24 1.73 7.42 -7.05
CA ILE A 24 0.30 7.16 -7.22
C ILE A 24 -0.49 8.46 -7.22
N HIS A 25 -0.13 9.40 -6.34
CA HIS A 25 -0.76 10.70 -6.28
C HIS A 25 -0.68 11.41 -7.64
N ASP A 26 0.51 11.47 -8.21
CA ASP A 26 0.73 12.09 -9.52
C ASP A 26 -0.04 11.36 -10.64
N ALA A 27 -0.05 10.02 -10.63
CA ALA A 27 -0.80 9.24 -11.61
C ALA A 27 -2.30 9.53 -11.52
N PHE A 28 -2.86 9.60 -10.32
CA PHE A 28 -4.28 9.88 -10.11
C PHE A 28 -4.65 11.33 -10.44
N GLU A 29 -3.81 12.31 -10.11
CA GLU A 29 -4.01 13.73 -10.49
C GLU A 29 -4.03 13.90 -12.01
N GLN A 30 -3.26 13.09 -12.73
CA GLN A 30 -3.26 13.07 -14.20
C GLN A 30 -4.38 12.21 -14.79
N GLY A 31 -5.21 11.59 -13.97
CA GLY A 31 -6.32 10.75 -14.39
C GLY A 31 -5.91 9.36 -14.91
N TYR A 32 -4.67 8.92 -14.66
CA TYR A 32 -4.20 7.61 -15.11
C TYR A 32 -4.83 6.48 -14.30
N ARG A 33 -5.20 5.41 -14.98
CA ARG A 33 -5.76 4.19 -14.38
C ARG A 33 -4.73 3.08 -14.36
N VAL A 34 -3.86 3.13 -13.36
CA VAL A 34 -2.74 2.20 -13.19
C VAL A 34 -2.97 1.27 -12.00
N GLY A 35 -2.47 0.05 -12.11
CA GLY A 35 -2.35 -0.87 -10.99
C GLY A 35 -1.20 -0.46 -10.07
N ILE A 36 -1.26 -0.93 -8.82
CA ILE A 36 -0.24 -0.65 -7.81
C ILE A 36 0.55 -1.91 -7.54
N MET A 37 1.87 -1.83 -7.66
CA MET A 37 2.76 -2.94 -7.39
C MET A 37 3.90 -2.54 -6.47
N SER A 38 4.54 -3.54 -5.89
CA SER A 38 5.67 -3.40 -4.99
C SER A 38 6.65 -4.54 -5.23
N ASN A 39 7.92 -4.25 -5.32
CA ASN A 39 8.94 -5.26 -5.56
C ASN A 39 10.18 -5.02 -4.68
N SER A 40 11.18 -5.85 -4.81
CA SER A 40 12.37 -5.75 -3.97
C SER A 40 13.33 -4.66 -4.42
N ASP A 41 13.45 -4.42 -5.72
CA ASP A 41 14.50 -3.57 -6.31
C ASP A 41 15.92 -3.94 -5.77
N GLY A 42 16.11 -5.24 -5.57
CA GLY A 42 17.31 -5.77 -4.93
C GLY A 42 18.51 -5.78 -5.87
N HIS A 43 19.63 -5.16 -5.46
CA HIS A 43 20.85 -5.01 -6.25
C HIS A 43 21.93 -6.06 -5.95
N LYS A 44 21.58 -7.16 -5.28
CA LYS A 44 22.53 -8.22 -4.88
C LYS A 44 22.32 -9.56 -5.61
N GLY A 45 21.47 -9.57 -6.65
CA GLY A 45 21.17 -10.80 -7.42
C GLY A 45 20.50 -11.91 -6.58
N ARG A 46 19.79 -11.54 -5.52
CA ARG A 46 19.07 -12.48 -4.63
C ARG A 46 17.59 -12.18 -4.62
N PRO A 47 16.82 -12.68 -5.60
CA PRO A 47 15.37 -12.46 -5.64
C PRO A 47 14.70 -12.91 -4.34
N GLY A 48 13.82 -12.07 -3.79
CA GLY A 48 13.09 -12.34 -2.54
C GLY A 48 13.88 -12.12 -1.25
N ALA A 49 15.19 -11.89 -1.30
CA ALA A 49 16.02 -11.62 -0.13
C ALA A 49 16.20 -10.11 0.10
N SER A 50 15.10 -9.41 0.25
CA SER A 50 15.09 -7.96 0.40
C SER A 50 14.59 -7.56 1.80
N HIS A 51 15.50 -7.50 2.75
CA HIS A 51 15.25 -7.10 4.13
C HIS A 51 16.43 -6.29 4.68
N PRO A 52 16.26 -5.52 5.76
CA PRO A 52 17.35 -4.80 6.41
C PRO A 52 18.53 -5.71 6.71
N GLY A 53 19.74 -5.25 6.34
CA GLY A 53 20.96 -6.04 6.41
C GLY A 53 21.25 -6.92 5.19
N ALA A 54 20.25 -7.29 4.41
CA ALA A 54 20.41 -8.03 3.15
C ALA A 54 20.27 -7.15 1.91
N THR A 55 19.65 -5.96 2.04
CA THR A 55 19.51 -4.98 0.96
C THR A 55 20.58 -3.89 1.05
N SER A 56 20.75 -3.16 -0.05
CA SER A 56 21.65 -2.00 -0.07
C SER A 56 21.03 -0.76 0.56
N PHE A 57 19.71 -0.70 0.71
CA PHE A 57 18.98 0.54 1.00
C PHE A 57 18.25 0.55 2.34
N GLY A 58 18.26 -0.55 3.08
CA GLY A 58 17.81 -0.59 4.47
C GLY A 58 16.31 -0.80 4.71
N SER A 59 15.47 -0.77 3.68
CA SER A 59 14.04 -1.09 3.80
C SER A 59 13.74 -2.56 3.50
N TYR A 60 12.60 -3.05 3.96
CA TYR A 60 12.04 -4.29 3.43
C TYR A 60 11.68 -4.11 1.96
N GLY A 61 12.01 -5.06 1.12
CA GLY A 61 11.52 -5.08 -0.25
C GLY A 61 10.03 -5.39 -0.30
N GLY A 62 9.35 -4.80 -1.28
CA GLY A 62 7.94 -5.07 -1.52
C GLY A 62 7.69 -6.46 -2.11
N LEU A 63 6.43 -6.86 -2.06
CA LEU A 63 5.91 -8.03 -2.74
C LEU A 63 4.67 -7.62 -3.52
N THR A 64 4.56 -8.10 -4.77
CA THR A 64 3.33 -8.02 -5.56
C THR A 64 2.61 -9.35 -5.53
N CYS A 65 1.36 -9.32 -5.11
CA CYS A 65 0.47 -10.47 -5.22
C CYS A 65 -0.28 -10.39 -6.54
N MET A 66 -0.18 -11.43 -7.36
CA MET A 66 -0.90 -11.57 -8.63
C MET A 66 -2.17 -12.39 -8.41
N LEU A 67 -3.32 -11.86 -8.81
CA LEU A 67 -4.61 -12.53 -8.77
C LEU A 67 -4.79 -13.29 -10.09
N ALA A 68 -4.05 -14.37 -10.26
CA ALA A 68 -4.05 -15.20 -11.45
C ALA A 68 -4.86 -16.49 -11.20
N PRO A 69 -5.71 -16.93 -12.13
CA PRO A 69 -6.46 -18.18 -11.98
C PRO A 69 -5.55 -19.41 -12.00
N GLU A 70 -4.38 -19.31 -12.64
CA GLU A 70 -3.41 -20.38 -12.73
C GLU A 70 -1.98 -19.86 -12.57
N LEU A 71 -1.12 -20.65 -11.95
CA LEU A 71 0.31 -20.35 -11.82
C LEU A 71 1.07 -20.74 -13.11
N THR A 72 0.78 -20.03 -14.18
CA THR A 72 1.43 -20.15 -15.48
C THR A 72 2.00 -18.82 -15.94
N ARG A 73 2.90 -18.82 -16.92
CA ARG A 73 3.43 -17.57 -17.49
C ARG A 73 2.31 -16.70 -18.08
N SER A 74 1.38 -17.32 -18.81
CA SER A 74 0.22 -16.60 -19.37
C SER A 74 -0.66 -16.03 -18.28
N GLY A 75 -1.05 -16.83 -17.26
CA GLY A 75 -1.88 -16.37 -16.17
C GLY A 75 -1.28 -15.19 -15.40
N ILE A 76 0.02 -15.23 -15.12
CA ILE A 76 0.72 -14.11 -14.49
C ILE A 76 0.76 -12.87 -15.41
N MET A 77 1.04 -13.07 -16.71
CA MET A 77 1.08 -11.96 -17.67
C MET A 77 -0.30 -11.32 -17.88
N ASP A 78 -1.34 -12.12 -17.93
CA ASP A 78 -2.71 -11.63 -18.07
C ASP A 78 -3.16 -10.87 -16.81
N SER A 79 -2.82 -11.39 -15.62
CA SER A 79 -3.04 -10.69 -14.35
C SER A 79 -2.30 -9.34 -14.32
N LEU A 80 -1.06 -9.28 -14.76
CA LEU A 80 -0.29 -8.03 -14.85
C LEU A 80 -0.95 -7.03 -15.81
N LYS A 81 -1.32 -7.47 -17.03
CA LYS A 81 -1.96 -6.64 -18.05
C LYS A 81 -3.32 -6.12 -17.59
N SER A 82 -4.08 -6.92 -16.86
CA SER A 82 -5.39 -6.55 -16.32
C SER A 82 -5.31 -5.80 -15.00
N ARG A 83 -4.11 -5.53 -14.47
CA ARG A 83 -3.91 -4.88 -13.15
C ARG A 83 -4.50 -5.69 -11.98
N HIS A 84 -4.75 -6.98 -12.19
CA HIS A 84 -5.26 -7.90 -11.16
C HIS A 84 -4.15 -8.26 -10.18
N HIS A 85 -3.68 -7.28 -9.45
CA HIS A 85 -2.60 -7.43 -8.46
C HIS A 85 -2.63 -6.30 -7.44
N TYR A 86 -1.95 -6.49 -6.33
CA TYR A 86 -1.70 -5.45 -5.34
C TYR A 86 -0.28 -5.57 -4.77
N GLY A 87 0.23 -4.46 -4.24
CA GLY A 87 1.53 -4.39 -3.60
C GLY A 87 1.44 -4.45 -2.08
N THR A 88 2.47 -4.99 -1.45
CA THR A 88 2.68 -4.93 0.00
C THR A 88 4.08 -4.41 0.32
N THR A 89 4.30 -3.96 1.53
CA THR A 89 5.61 -3.51 2.01
C THR A 89 6.47 -4.66 2.56
N GLY A 90 6.33 -5.85 1.99
CA GLY A 90 7.13 -7.04 2.31
C GLY A 90 6.41 -8.09 3.16
N CYS A 91 5.20 -7.81 3.65
CA CYS A 91 4.38 -8.82 4.31
C CYS A 91 3.56 -9.64 3.30
N ARG A 92 3.23 -10.87 3.66
CA ARG A 92 2.32 -11.73 2.88
C ARG A 92 0.90 -11.53 3.38
N MET A 93 0.29 -10.45 2.94
CA MET A 93 -1.10 -10.10 3.23
C MET A 93 -1.99 -10.62 2.11
N TYR A 94 -3.12 -11.22 2.44
CA TYR A 94 -4.19 -11.51 1.49
C TYR A 94 -5.15 -10.33 1.47
N LEU A 95 -5.44 -9.86 0.26
CA LEU A 95 -6.42 -8.81 0.00
C LEU A 95 -7.25 -9.24 -1.21
N ASN A 96 -8.55 -9.32 -1.03
CA ASN A 96 -9.50 -9.55 -2.11
C ASN A 96 -10.57 -8.46 -2.09
N THR A 97 -10.88 -7.93 -3.26
CA THR A 97 -11.92 -6.92 -3.42
C THR A 97 -12.83 -7.32 -4.58
N ASN A 98 -14.13 -7.16 -4.37
CA ASN A 98 -15.14 -7.39 -5.37
C ASN A 98 -16.19 -6.29 -5.28
N VAL A 99 -16.71 -5.87 -6.45
CA VAL A 99 -17.82 -4.94 -6.54
C VAL A 99 -18.95 -5.60 -7.34
N LYS A 100 -20.19 -5.40 -6.88
CA LYS A 100 -21.40 -5.86 -7.57
C LYS A 100 -22.28 -4.68 -7.96
N PHE A 101 -22.90 -4.79 -9.13
CA PHE A 101 -23.71 -3.76 -9.75
C PHE A 101 -25.16 -4.24 -9.85
N ASP A 102 -26.11 -3.35 -9.60
CA ASP A 102 -27.54 -3.62 -9.84
C ASP A 102 -27.83 -3.58 -11.35
N ASN A 103 -27.18 -2.68 -12.08
CA ASN A 103 -27.21 -2.60 -13.52
C ASN A 103 -25.84 -2.95 -14.11
N PRO A 104 -25.77 -3.72 -15.22
CA PRO A 104 -24.49 -4.10 -15.79
C PRO A 104 -23.58 -2.90 -16.08
N ALA A 105 -22.37 -2.94 -15.56
CA ALA A 105 -21.33 -1.95 -15.81
C ALA A 105 -20.54 -2.29 -17.08
N LYS A 106 -19.95 -1.29 -17.71
CA LYS A 106 -19.00 -1.51 -18.80
C LYS A 106 -17.62 -1.77 -18.16
N LYS A 107 -17.02 -2.92 -18.47
CA LYS A 107 -15.63 -3.22 -18.16
C LYS A 107 -14.79 -3.03 -19.42
N PHE A 108 -13.80 -2.15 -19.35
CA PHE A 108 -12.95 -1.78 -20.47
C PHE A 108 -11.64 -2.58 -20.45
N ALA A 109 -11.16 -2.96 -21.62
CA ALA A 109 -9.87 -3.62 -21.77
C ALA A 109 -8.69 -2.68 -21.45
N GLU A 110 -8.85 -1.40 -21.79
CA GLU A 110 -7.84 -0.34 -21.64
C GLU A 110 -8.51 0.95 -21.17
N ASP A 111 -7.73 2.00 -20.87
CA ASP A 111 -8.31 3.26 -20.42
C ASP A 111 -9.08 3.96 -21.55
N PRO A 112 -10.42 4.08 -21.44
CA PRO A 112 -11.22 4.73 -22.48
C PRO A 112 -10.95 6.23 -22.63
N ASN A 113 -10.25 6.86 -21.70
CA ASN A 113 -9.87 8.28 -21.81
C ASN A 113 -8.65 8.49 -22.72
N LEU A 114 -7.87 7.44 -22.97
CA LEU A 114 -6.64 7.51 -23.76
C LEU A 114 -6.82 7.07 -25.21
N GLY A 115 -7.99 6.49 -25.54
CA GLY A 115 -8.29 6.09 -26.91
C GLY A 115 -9.46 5.11 -27.02
N PRO A 116 -9.80 4.69 -28.24
CA PRO A 116 -10.82 3.68 -28.48
C PRO A 116 -10.41 2.33 -27.86
N THR A 117 -11.30 1.76 -27.06
CA THR A 117 -11.10 0.45 -26.44
C THR A 117 -12.39 -0.38 -26.49
N SER A 118 -12.26 -1.71 -26.47
CA SER A 118 -13.38 -2.63 -26.33
C SER A 118 -13.89 -2.65 -24.89
N PHE A 119 -15.15 -3.03 -24.73
CA PHE A 119 -15.74 -3.28 -23.42
C PHE A 119 -16.66 -4.49 -23.45
N GLU A 120 -16.88 -5.06 -22.28
CA GLU A 120 -17.93 -6.06 -22.02
C GLU A 120 -18.85 -5.55 -20.91
N LEU A 121 -20.07 -6.09 -20.85
CA LEU A 121 -21.01 -5.80 -19.77
C LEU A 121 -20.86 -6.85 -18.68
N VAL A 122 -20.65 -6.38 -17.45
CA VAL A 122 -20.45 -7.24 -16.30
C VAL A 122 -21.36 -6.84 -15.14
N SER A 123 -21.78 -7.82 -14.32
CA SER A 123 -22.56 -7.60 -13.09
C SER A 123 -21.68 -7.51 -11.85
N GLU A 124 -20.42 -7.92 -11.98
CA GLU A 124 -19.43 -7.84 -10.92
C GLU A 124 -18.04 -7.61 -11.50
N ALA A 125 -17.13 -7.08 -10.68
CA ALA A 125 -15.75 -6.83 -11.07
C ALA A 125 -14.82 -6.97 -9.87
N ILE A 126 -13.53 -7.13 -10.17
CA ILE A 126 -12.48 -7.31 -9.17
C ILE A 126 -11.44 -6.18 -9.26
N MET A 127 -10.50 -6.21 -8.34
CA MET A 127 -9.34 -5.31 -8.30
C MET A 127 -8.66 -5.22 -9.67
N GLY A 128 -8.42 -3.99 -10.14
CA GLY A 128 -7.71 -3.69 -11.38
C GLY A 128 -8.59 -3.48 -12.61
N ASP A 129 -9.86 -3.88 -12.57
CA ASP A 129 -10.81 -3.63 -13.66
C ASP A 129 -11.09 -2.13 -13.84
N ILE A 130 -11.12 -1.68 -15.07
CA ILE A 130 -11.52 -0.30 -15.43
C ILE A 130 -13.00 -0.32 -15.81
N LEU A 131 -13.79 0.45 -15.07
CA LEU A 131 -15.24 0.35 -15.11
C LEU A 131 -15.92 1.68 -15.42
N SER A 132 -17.09 1.61 -16.06
CA SER A 132 -18.06 2.69 -16.09
C SER A 132 -19.41 2.15 -15.64
N CYS A 133 -19.85 2.61 -14.48
CA CYS A 133 -21.11 2.23 -13.86
C CYS A 133 -22.09 3.40 -13.92
N LYS A 134 -23.40 3.09 -14.00
CA LYS A 134 -24.49 4.06 -13.96
C LYS A 134 -25.22 4.06 -12.61
N ASP A 135 -24.93 3.08 -11.75
CA ASP A 135 -25.55 2.98 -10.44
C ASP A 135 -25.06 4.09 -9.53
N ASP A 136 -25.94 4.68 -8.75
CA ASP A 136 -25.62 5.71 -7.75
C ASP A 136 -24.87 5.13 -6.54
N SER A 137 -25.03 3.83 -6.32
CA SER A 137 -24.35 3.08 -5.27
C SER A 137 -23.97 1.69 -5.74
N VAL A 138 -22.93 1.11 -5.18
CA VAL A 138 -22.46 -0.23 -5.48
C VAL A 138 -22.14 -0.98 -4.20
N LEU A 139 -22.29 -2.32 -4.23
CA LEU A 139 -21.88 -3.17 -3.13
C LEU A 139 -20.40 -3.51 -3.28
N PHE A 140 -19.57 -2.93 -2.43
CA PHE A 140 -18.13 -3.17 -2.41
C PHE A 140 -17.76 -4.10 -1.25
N SER A 141 -17.22 -5.27 -1.57
CA SER A 141 -16.79 -6.27 -0.61
C SER A 141 -15.27 -6.31 -0.52
N ILE A 142 -14.75 -6.32 0.71
CA ILE A 142 -13.31 -6.37 0.97
C ILE A 142 -13.04 -7.49 1.97
N GLU A 143 -12.11 -8.37 1.63
CA GLU A 143 -11.57 -9.39 2.52
C GLU A 143 -10.08 -9.18 2.69
N VAL A 144 -9.64 -9.09 3.95
CA VAL A 144 -8.23 -8.88 4.30
C VAL A 144 -7.80 -9.88 5.36
N ASN A 145 -6.70 -10.59 5.10
CA ASN A 145 -6.04 -11.46 6.07
C ASN A 145 -4.55 -11.10 6.18
N GLY A 146 -4.14 -10.67 7.35
CA GLY A 146 -2.75 -10.31 7.64
C GLY A 146 -2.03 -11.37 8.47
N SER A 147 -0.72 -11.42 8.38
CA SER A 147 0.14 -12.21 9.29
C SER A 147 0.25 -11.59 10.69
N SER A 148 -0.27 -10.37 10.86
CA SER A 148 -0.37 -9.63 12.11
C SER A 148 -1.74 -8.97 12.19
N PRO A 149 -2.19 -8.54 13.38
CA PRO A 149 -3.47 -7.86 13.53
C PRO A 149 -3.60 -6.66 12.60
N ILE A 150 -4.74 -6.56 11.92
CA ILE A 150 -5.06 -5.43 11.04
C ILE A 150 -5.34 -4.21 11.92
N GLU A 151 -4.64 -3.13 11.67
CA GLU A 151 -4.82 -1.87 12.40
C GLU A 151 -6.02 -1.09 11.86
N ARG A 152 -6.09 -0.96 10.53
CA ARG A 152 -7.16 -0.27 9.85
C ARG A 152 -7.24 -0.66 8.37
N ILE A 153 -8.40 -0.42 7.80
CA ILE A 153 -8.67 -0.47 6.37
C ILE A 153 -9.19 0.91 5.97
N GLU A 154 -8.58 1.51 4.98
CA GLU A 154 -9.02 2.80 4.41
C GLU A 154 -9.57 2.59 3.01
N ILE A 155 -10.79 3.09 2.79
CA ILE A 155 -11.39 3.18 1.47
C ILE A 155 -11.10 4.57 0.94
N ARG A 156 -10.48 4.64 -0.23
CA ARG A 156 -10.08 5.90 -0.84
C ARG A 156 -10.67 6.05 -2.24
N ASN A 157 -11.01 7.28 -2.59
CA ASN A 157 -11.32 7.69 -3.95
C ASN A 157 -10.23 8.67 -4.41
N GLY A 158 -9.29 8.17 -5.22
CA GLY A 158 -8.05 8.91 -5.50
C GLY A 158 -7.32 9.22 -4.20
N LEU A 159 -7.12 10.50 -3.92
CA LEU A 159 -6.41 10.96 -2.72
C LEU A 159 -7.33 11.13 -1.49
N GLN A 160 -8.64 11.15 -1.70
CA GLN A 160 -9.60 11.35 -0.63
C GLN A 160 -9.89 10.03 0.10
N THR A 161 -9.72 10.01 1.43
CA THR A 161 -10.22 8.93 2.27
C THR A 161 -11.73 9.09 2.45
N LEU A 162 -12.49 8.09 2.01
CA LEU A 162 -13.95 8.05 2.14
C LEU A 162 -14.36 7.45 3.47
N GLU A 163 -13.71 6.35 3.87
CA GLU A 163 -14.05 5.58 5.06
C GLU A 163 -12.78 5.00 5.69
N THR A 164 -12.77 4.89 7.01
CA THR A 164 -11.72 4.20 7.77
C THR A 164 -12.35 3.21 8.73
N PHE A 165 -12.15 1.94 8.46
CA PHE A 165 -12.59 0.86 9.34
C PHE A 165 -11.44 0.39 10.24
N ARG A 166 -11.73 0.26 11.55
CA ARG A 166 -10.83 -0.35 12.54
C ARG A 166 -11.49 -1.59 13.13
N PRO A 167 -10.84 -2.78 13.06
CA PRO A 167 -11.42 -4.04 13.54
C PRO A 167 -11.46 -4.14 15.08
N PHE A 168 -11.07 -3.09 15.78
CA PHE A 168 -11.07 -3.02 17.24
C PHE A 168 -11.60 -1.67 17.73
N GLY A 169 -12.29 -1.68 18.86
CA GLY A 169 -12.72 -0.45 19.52
C GLY A 169 -11.59 0.18 20.35
N ALA A 170 -11.72 1.46 20.67
CA ALA A 170 -10.77 2.20 21.51
C ALA A 170 -10.50 1.49 22.86
N HIS A 171 -11.49 0.81 23.39
CA HIS A 171 -11.37 0.05 24.66
C HIS A 171 -10.45 -1.17 24.54
N SER A 172 -10.31 -1.74 23.36
CA SER A 172 -9.44 -2.91 23.11
C SER A 172 -7.95 -2.60 23.21
N LEU A 173 -7.57 -1.34 23.07
CA LEU A 173 -6.19 -0.89 23.15
C LEU A 173 -5.72 -0.71 24.61
N GLY A 174 -6.63 -0.61 25.54
CA GLY A 174 -6.33 -0.32 26.94
C GLY A 174 -5.59 1.00 27.07
N LYS A 175 -4.45 0.99 27.77
CA LYS A 175 -3.61 2.18 27.98
C LYS A 175 -2.40 2.26 27.05
N ARG A 176 -2.40 1.51 25.95
CA ARG A 176 -1.32 1.53 24.95
C ARG A 176 -1.61 2.56 23.87
N ILE A 177 -0.57 3.24 23.45
CA ILE A 177 -0.59 4.14 22.29
C ILE A 177 0.57 3.78 21.38
N ARG A 178 0.40 3.94 20.08
CA ARG A 178 1.45 3.90 19.09
C ARG A 178 1.59 5.29 18.48
N VAL A 179 2.80 5.80 18.46
CA VAL A 179 3.13 7.05 17.79
C VAL A 179 3.87 6.71 16.51
N ILE A 180 3.43 7.25 15.41
CA ILE A 180 4.04 7.12 14.08
C ILE A 180 4.34 8.53 13.60
N TRP A 181 5.53 8.70 13.03
CA TRP A 181 5.90 9.93 12.34
C TRP A 181 6.49 9.60 10.98
N GLU A 182 6.23 10.45 10.01
CA GLU A 182 6.61 10.26 8.61
C GLU A 182 6.71 11.61 7.90
N GLY A 183 7.02 11.61 6.60
CA GLY A 183 6.94 12.81 5.79
C GLY A 183 8.20 13.65 5.76
N SER A 184 9.37 13.06 5.97
CA SER A 184 10.64 13.74 5.89
C SER A 184 10.88 14.43 4.55
N GLU A 185 10.55 13.74 3.47
CA GLU A 185 10.61 14.26 2.12
C GLU A 185 9.50 13.68 1.25
N TYR A 186 8.75 14.56 0.63
CA TYR A 186 7.60 14.15 -0.16
C TYR A 186 8.01 13.46 -1.47
N ARG A 187 9.06 13.96 -2.15
CA ARG A 187 9.52 13.44 -3.44
C ARG A 187 10.99 13.07 -3.42
N GLY A 188 11.33 12.08 -4.24
CA GLY A 188 12.68 11.61 -4.44
C GLY A 188 13.00 10.31 -3.69
N ARG A 189 14.23 9.88 -3.77
CA ARG A 189 14.73 8.63 -3.17
C ARG A 189 16.19 8.76 -2.76
N GLY A 190 16.67 7.76 -2.01
CA GLY A 190 18.09 7.69 -1.64
C GLY A 190 18.51 8.72 -0.61
N ARG A 191 17.61 9.13 0.28
CA ARG A 191 17.86 10.10 1.31
C ARG A 191 17.91 9.46 2.67
N GLU A 192 18.90 9.84 3.42
CA GLU A 192 18.97 9.54 4.84
C GLU A 192 18.25 10.65 5.62
N THR A 193 17.29 10.25 6.44
CA THR A 193 16.60 11.14 7.34
C THR A 193 16.92 10.75 8.76
N HIS A 194 17.35 11.72 9.54
CA HIS A 194 17.53 11.59 10.98
C HIS A 194 16.29 12.13 11.68
N TRP A 195 15.74 11.32 12.56
CA TRP A 195 14.60 11.67 13.38
C TRP A 195 15.04 11.74 14.82
N ASP A 196 15.04 12.93 15.38
CA ASP A 196 15.25 13.17 16.80
C ASP A 196 13.93 13.64 17.40
N GLY A 197 13.60 13.16 18.57
CA GLY A 197 12.34 13.51 19.17
C GLY A 197 12.26 13.22 20.68
N SER A 198 11.18 13.69 21.25
CA SER A 198 10.83 13.36 22.63
C SER A 198 9.32 13.26 22.82
N ALA A 199 8.91 12.44 23.79
CA ALA A 199 7.54 12.35 24.23
C ALA A 199 7.45 12.56 25.73
N VAL A 200 6.51 13.40 26.17
CA VAL A 200 6.29 13.72 27.59
C VAL A 200 4.84 13.44 27.98
N LEU A 201 4.64 12.70 29.06
CA LEU A 201 3.33 12.49 29.68
C LEU A 201 3.09 13.54 30.77
N LEU A 202 2.00 14.28 30.65
CA LEU A 202 1.66 15.35 31.61
C LEU A 202 1.19 14.78 32.95
N ASN A 203 0.23 13.86 32.93
CA ASN A 203 -0.45 13.37 34.13
C ASN A 203 -0.23 11.88 34.43
N ASN A 204 0.43 11.14 33.54
CA ASN A 204 0.68 9.72 33.68
C ASN A 204 2.18 9.42 33.66
N SER A 205 2.53 8.14 33.75
CA SER A 205 3.90 7.67 33.59
C SER A 205 3.96 6.53 32.56
N PHE A 206 5.09 6.40 31.90
CA PHE A 206 5.37 5.27 31.02
C PHE A 206 5.58 4.00 31.87
N VAL A 207 4.82 2.96 31.58
CA VAL A 207 5.04 1.62 32.11
C VAL A 207 6.11 0.91 31.29
N ARG A 208 6.03 1.08 29.97
CA ARG A 208 6.97 0.51 29.01
C ARG A 208 6.91 1.31 27.72
N ALA A 209 8.04 1.47 27.07
CA ALA A 209 8.14 2.02 25.74
C ALA A 209 9.12 1.23 24.91
N GLU A 210 8.78 0.99 23.65
CA GLU A 210 9.60 0.21 22.73
C GLU A 210 9.57 0.84 21.35
N PRO A 211 10.72 0.94 20.68
CA PRO A 211 10.76 1.32 19.27
C PRO A 211 10.29 0.17 18.41
N ILE A 212 9.53 0.49 17.36
CA ILE A 212 9.09 -0.48 16.34
C ILE A 212 10.00 -0.32 15.13
N ASN A 213 10.44 -1.44 14.54
CA ASN A 213 11.32 -1.47 13.36
C ASN A 213 12.64 -0.70 13.55
N ARG A 214 13.23 -0.79 14.72
CA ARG A 214 14.54 -0.20 14.99
C ARG A 214 15.65 -1.08 14.42
N TYR A 215 16.17 -0.70 13.27
CA TYR A 215 17.25 -1.44 12.59
C TYR A 215 18.64 -0.95 12.99
N ASN A 216 18.79 0.30 13.35
CA ASN A 216 20.05 0.87 13.81
C ASN A 216 20.06 0.96 15.33
N ILE A 217 20.71 0.00 15.98
CA ILE A 217 20.80 -0.07 17.44
C ILE A 217 21.70 1.00 18.05
N SER A 218 22.54 1.67 17.25
CA SER A 218 23.39 2.75 17.73
C SER A 218 22.64 4.08 17.91
N LYS A 219 21.43 4.21 17.35
CA LYS A 219 20.58 5.37 17.60
C LYS A 219 19.95 5.27 18.98
N PRO A 220 19.97 6.35 19.77
CA PRO A 220 19.41 6.35 21.11
C PRO A 220 17.88 6.13 21.07
N PHE A 221 17.37 5.45 22.06
CA PHE A 221 15.96 5.40 22.42
C PHE A 221 15.91 5.12 23.91
N GLU A 222 15.63 6.14 24.68
CA GLU A 222 15.81 6.08 26.14
C GLU A 222 14.60 6.64 26.88
N GLN A 223 14.21 5.94 27.92
CA GLN A 223 13.29 6.48 28.91
C GLN A 223 14.10 7.25 29.96
N THR A 224 14.24 8.56 29.78
CA THR A 224 15.05 9.43 30.63
C THR A 224 14.39 9.75 31.98
N SER A 225 13.08 9.54 32.07
CA SER A 225 12.33 9.56 33.34
C SER A 225 11.05 8.73 33.24
N SER A 226 10.31 8.61 34.35
CA SER A 226 8.98 7.97 34.34
C SER A 226 7.96 8.66 33.41
N LYS A 227 8.26 9.87 32.98
CA LYS A 227 7.36 10.70 32.16
C LYS A 227 7.96 11.15 30.84
N LYS A 228 9.24 10.85 30.55
CA LYS A 228 9.94 11.34 29.36
C LYS A 228 10.66 10.23 28.61
N LEU A 229 10.46 10.22 27.30
CA LEU A 229 11.21 9.43 26.33
C LEU A 229 11.97 10.35 25.39
N GLU A 230 13.15 9.91 24.93
CA GLU A 230 13.97 10.58 23.92
C GLU A 230 14.48 9.57 22.89
N TRP A 231 14.59 9.98 21.63
CA TRP A 231 15.15 9.18 20.54
C TRP A 231 15.81 10.05 19.50
#